data_70ba71bb741a2b40bae3e5976894d68b
#
_entry.id   70ba71bb741a2b40bae3e5976894d68b
#
_cell.length_a   1.000
_cell.length_b   1.000
_cell.length_c   1.000
_cell.angle_alpha   90.00
_cell.angle_beta   90.00
_cell.angle_gamma   90.00
#
_symmetry.space_group_name_H-M   'P 1'
#
loop_
_entity.id
_entity.type
_entity.pdbx_description
1 polymer ?
#
loop_
_entity_poly.entity_id
_entity_poly.type
_entity_poly.pdbx_seq_one_letter_code
_entity_poly.pdbx_strand_id
1 'polypeptide(L)'
;MINYTLFNYVTIGWRIMKSCFFIGHREADERLLPVLQSVIQQLIEEEGVTEFYVGGYGGFDRIAGAAVKQLKAQYPRISLRIMIPYHPAERPVEAPNGYDGTYYPNGLEGVPKRFRIAKANRIMIDTSDWLIAYVYHGASNSRKFLEYAERRKKKGLLQVQNIAEIDA
;
A
#
# COMPACT_ATOMS: atom_id res chain seq x y z
N MET A 1 22.59 -9.85 -38.29
CA MET A 1 22.29 -10.56 -37.00
C MET A 1 22.30 -9.53 -35.91
N ILE A 2 21.12 -9.07 -35.50
CA ILE A 2 20.96 -8.12 -34.39
C ILE A 2 21.11 -8.92 -33.08
N ASN A 3 22.13 -8.55 -32.32
CA ASN A 3 22.58 -9.27 -31.15
C ASN A 3 21.54 -9.16 -30.02
N TYR A 4 20.67 -10.16 -29.85
CA TYR A 4 19.65 -10.27 -28.80
C TYR A 4 20.23 -10.26 -27.36
N THR A 5 21.57 -10.41 -27.24
CA THR A 5 22.24 -10.42 -25.94
C THR A 5 22.31 -9.03 -25.26
N LEU A 6 22.29 -7.95 -26.05
CA LEU A 6 22.32 -6.58 -25.50
C LEU A 6 20.96 -6.14 -24.92
N PHE A 7 19.86 -6.72 -25.42
CA PHE A 7 18.52 -6.38 -24.92
C PHE A 7 18.26 -6.91 -23.49
N ASN A 8 18.88 -8.04 -23.15
CA ASN A 8 18.74 -8.63 -21.82
C ASN A 8 19.53 -7.87 -20.73
N TYR A 9 20.64 -7.20 -21.07
CA TYR A 9 21.43 -6.45 -20.10
C TYR A 9 20.83 -5.08 -19.77
N VAL A 10 20.07 -4.48 -20.67
CA VAL A 10 19.36 -3.21 -20.44
C VAL A 10 18.15 -3.42 -19.54
N THR A 11 17.51 -4.59 -19.60
CA THR A 11 16.32 -4.92 -18.77
C THR A 11 16.70 -5.24 -17.33
N ILE A 12 17.92 -5.63 -17.02
CA ILE A 12 18.38 -5.93 -15.65
C ILE A 12 18.61 -4.64 -14.82
N GLY A 13 18.81 -3.49 -15.47
CA GLY A 13 18.99 -2.19 -14.79
C GLY A 13 17.71 -1.50 -14.37
N TRP A 14 16.55 -1.84 -14.93
CA TRP A 14 15.24 -1.28 -14.59
C TRP A 14 14.50 -2.24 -13.69
N ARG A 15 14.91 -2.33 -12.44
CA ARG A 15 14.13 -2.99 -11.40
C ARG A 15 12.86 -2.17 -11.21
N ILE A 16 11.74 -2.64 -11.79
CA ILE A 16 10.43 -2.05 -11.55
C ILE A 16 10.19 -2.13 -10.05
N MET A 17 10.15 -0.98 -9.38
CA MET A 17 9.85 -0.91 -7.96
C MET A 17 8.41 -1.33 -7.76
N LYS A 18 8.19 -2.42 -7.05
CA LYS A 18 6.85 -2.90 -6.71
C LYS A 18 6.36 -2.19 -5.46
N SER A 19 5.08 -1.90 -5.46
CA SER A 19 4.42 -1.18 -4.39
C SER A 19 3.32 -1.98 -3.71
N CYS A 20 3.10 -1.70 -2.43
CA CYS A 20 2.03 -2.25 -1.62
C CYS A 20 1.26 -1.12 -0.94
N PHE A 21 -0.07 -1.20 -1.00
CA PHE A 21 -1.00 -0.34 -0.27
C PHE A 21 -1.75 -1.13 0.79
N PHE A 22 -2.21 -0.46 1.85
CA PHE A 22 -2.90 -1.08 2.98
C PHE A 22 -4.29 -0.50 3.12
N ILE A 23 -5.29 -1.35 3.35
CA ILE A 23 -6.67 -0.95 3.67
C ILE A 23 -7.23 -1.84 4.78
N GLY A 24 -7.81 -1.21 5.81
CA GLY A 24 -8.42 -1.97 6.89
C GLY A 24 -9.37 -1.15 7.75
N HIS A 25 -9.93 -1.82 8.75
CA HIS A 25 -10.82 -1.19 9.69
C HIS A 25 -10.11 -0.21 10.61
N ARG A 26 -10.83 0.82 11.06
CA ARG A 26 -10.32 1.77 12.06
C ARG A 26 -10.00 1.09 13.39
N GLU A 27 -10.81 0.10 13.73
CA GLU A 27 -10.66 -0.70 14.94
C GLU A 27 -9.82 -1.92 14.61
N ALA A 28 -8.51 -1.77 14.79
CA ALA A 28 -7.55 -2.83 14.60
C ALA A 28 -6.71 -2.99 15.88
N ASP A 29 -6.48 -4.23 16.26
CA ASP A 29 -5.75 -4.60 17.47
C ASP A 29 -4.24 -4.68 17.20
N GLU A 30 -3.43 -4.24 18.18
CA GLU A 30 -1.97 -4.32 18.13
C GLU A 30 -1.43 -5.75 17.92
N ARG A 31 -2.22 -6.76 18.23
CA ARG A 31 -1.89 -8.18 17.97
C ARG A 31 -1.68 -8.48 16.48
N LEU A 32 -2.16 -7.61 15.59
CA LEU A 32 -1.89 -7.70 14.15
C LEU A 32 -0.44 -7.37 13.78
N LEU A 33 0.31 -6.69 14.64
CA LEU A 33 1.66 -6.24 14.32
C LEU A 33 2.60 -7.38 13.90
N PRO A 34 2.70 -8.51 14.64
CA PRO A 34 3.55 -9.63 14.21
C PRO A 34 3.08 -10.29 12.91
N VAL A 35 1.76 -10.38 12.71
CA VAL A 35 1.19 -10.94 11.46
C VAL A 35 1.56 -10.04 10.27
N LEU A 36 1.39 -8.73 10.41
CA LEU A 36 1.77 -7.75 9.39
C LEU A 36 3.28 -7.79 9.10
N GLN A 37 4.12 -7.87 10.13
CA GLN A 37 5.57 -7.97 9.93
C GLN A 37 5.93 -9.21 9.11
N SER A 38 5.34 -10.36 9.41
CA SER A 38 5.58 -11.61 8.67
C SER A 38 5.14 -11.49 7.20
N VAL A 39 3.94 -10.97 6.95
CA VAL A 39 3.42 -10.79 5.60
C VAL A 39 4.25 -9.78 4.80
N ILE A 40 4.61 -8.64 5.41
CA ILE A 40 5.42 -7.61 4.75
C ILE A 40 6.83 -8.15 4.46
N GLN A 41 7.44 -8.87 5.38
CA GLN A 41 8.74 -9.51 5.16
C GLN A 41 8.71 -10.46 3.97
N GLN A 42 7.67 -11.29 3.86
CA GLN A 42 7.49 -12.17 2.71
C GLN A 42 7.36 -11.38 1.40
N LEU A 43 6.60 -10.28 1.39
CA LEU A 43 6.49 -9.42 0.20
C LEU A 43 7.84 -8.80 -0.21
N ILE A 44 8.67 -8.43 0.75
CA ILE A 44 10.01 -7.88 0.48
C ILE A 44 10.93 -8.97 -0.10
N GLU A 45 10.98 -10.12 0.53
CA GLU A 45 11.95 -11.18 0.21
C GLU A 45 11.57 -11.97 -1.05
N GLU A 46 10.30 -12.34 -1.18
CA GLU A 46 9.84 -13.22 -2.27
C GLU A 46 9.30 -12.44 -3.47
N GLU A 47 8.60 -11.32 -3.23
CA GLU A 47 7.93 -10.57 -4.29
C GLU A 47 8.70 -9.31 -4.74
N GLY A 48 9.71 -8.89 -3.98
CA GLY A 48 10.53 -7.73 -4.29
C GLY A 48 9.80 -6.39 -4.13
N VAL A 49 8.83 -6.33 -3.22
CA VAL A 49 8.14 -5.08 -2.87
C VAL A 49 9.09 -4.17 -2.11
N THR A 50 9.22 -2.93 -2.55
CA THR A 50 10.12 -1.93 -1.95
C THR A 50 9.43 -0.64 -1.55
N GLU A 51 8.22 -0.38 -2.04
CA GLU A 51 7.47 0.83 -1.73
C GLU A 51 6.18 0.49 -0.97
N PHE A 52 6.02 1.06 0.20
CA PHE A 52 4.86 0.84 1.05
C PHE A 52 4.11 2.15 1.30
N TYR A 53 2.80 2.11 1.11
CA TYR A 53 1.92 3.26 1.29
C TYR A 53 0.82 2.92 2.28
N VAL A 54 0.65 3.75 3.29
CA VAL A 54 -0.45 3.65 4.26
C VAL A 54 -1.34 4.88 4.18
N GLY A 55 -2.62 4.74 4.51
CA GLY A 55 -3.48 5.88 4.80
C GLY A 55 -3.19 6.49 6.17
N GLY A 56 -3.92 7.53 6.53
CA GLY A 56 -3.75 8.23 7.80
C GLY A 56 -4.99 8.23 8.67
N TYR A 57 -5.95 7.30 8.45
CA TYR A 57 -7.31 7.46 8.98
C TYR A 57 -7.81 6.31 9.86
N GLY A 58 -6.96 5.43 10.33
CA GLY A 58 -7.44 4.35 11.18
C GLY A 58 -6.37 3.55 11.90
N GLY A 59 -6.81 2.66 12.79
CA GLY A 59 -5.92 1.81 13.57
C GLY A 59 -5.12 0.85 12.70
N PHE A 60 -5.72 0.27 11.67
CA PHE A 60 -4.99 -0.61 10.76
C PHE A 60 -3.87 0.12 10.01
N ASP A 61 -4.12 1.32 9.49
CA ASP A 61 -3.09 2.15 8.84
C ASP A 61 -1.91 2.41 9.78
N ARG A 62 -2.20 2.72 11.05
CA ARG A 62 -1.17 2.97 12.08
C ARG A 62 -0.32 1.73 12.35
N ILE A 63 -0.96 0.57 12.50
CA ILE A 63 -0.25 -0.70 12.76
C ILE A 63 0.57 -1.12 11.55
N ALA A 64 0.02 -0.98 10.35
CA ALA A 64 0.73 -1.26 9.10
C ALA A 64 1.98 -0.36 8.95
N GLY A 65 1.83 0.93 9.21
CA GLY A 65 2.95 1.86 9.22
C GLY A 65 4.01 1.50 10.25
N ALA A 66 3.61 1.10 11.46
CA ALA A 66 4.54 0.64 12.50
C ALA A 66 5.29 -0.63 12.08
N ALA A 67 4.60 -1.58 11.45
CA ALA A 67 5.21 -2.81 10.95
C ALA A 67 6.29 -2.54 9.90
N VAL A 68 5.98 -1.73 8.89
CA VAL A 68 6.96 -1.36 7.85
C VAL A 68 8.12 -0.58 8.46
N LYS A 69 7.85 0.39 9.34
CA LYS A 69 8.88 1.20 10.02
C LYS A 69 9.89 0.33 10.77
N GLN A 70 9.42 -0.69 11.49
CA GLN A 70 10.31 -1.61 12.23
C GLN A 70 11.16 -2.46 11.28
N LEU A 71 10.59 -2.89 10.15
CA LEU A 71 11.32 -3.67 9.16
C LEU A 71 12.37 -2.85 8.38
N LYS A 72 12.27 -1.53 8.34
CA LYS A 72 13.28 -0.68 7.67
C LYS A 72 14.69 -0.85 8.25
N ALA A 73 14.83 -1.18 9.52
CA ALA A 73 16.13 -1.46 10.12
C ALA A 73 16.82 -2.67 9.49
N GLN A 74 16.05 -3.70 9.16
CA GLN A 74 16.53 -4.93 8.51
C GLN A 74 16.57 -4.79 6.98
N TYR A 75 15.67 -4.02 6.40
CA TYR A 75 15.53 -3.80 4.95
C TYR A 75 15.67 -2.31 4.60
N PRO A 76 16.90 -1.76 4.57
CA PRO A 76 17.11 -0.30 4.44
C PRO A 76 16.69 0.27 3.07
N ARG A 77 16.41 -0.60 2.08
CA ARG A 77 15.98 -0.19 0.73
C ARG A 77 14.48 0.02 0.59
N ILE A 78 13.68 -0.36 1.59
CA ILE A 78 12.25 -0.12 1.52
C ILE A 78 11.91 1.31 1.91
N SER A 79 10.83 1.82 1.33
CA SER A 79 10.28 3.13 1.65
C SER A 79 8.87 3.02 2.23
N LEU A 80 8.54 3.90 3.15
CA LEU A 80 7.23 4.04 3.77
C LEU A 80 6.74 5.47 3.60
N ARG A 81 5.60 5.65 2.94
CA ARG A 81 4.96 6.97 2.80
C ARG A 81 3.52 6.94 3.26
N ILE A 82 3.07 8.07 3.79
CA ILE A 82 1.67 8.26 4.11
C ILE A 82 0.94 8.89 2.92
N MET A 83 -0.12 8.23 2.46
CA MET A 83 -0.99 8.75 1.40
C MET A 83 -1.85 9.87 1.96
N ILE A 84 -1.83 11.01 1.30
CA ILE A 84 -2.62 12.19 1.66
C ILE A 84 -3.64 12.50 0.56
N PRO A 85 -4.94 12.67 0.89
CA PRO A 85 -5.99 12.92 -0.11
C PRO A 85 -6.18 14.40 -0.44
N TYR A 86 -5.46 15.30 0.25
CA TYR A 86 -5.53 16.74 0.04
C TYR A 86 -4.16 17.25 -0.37
N HIS A 87 -4.14 18.18 -1.33
CA HIS A 87 -2.88 18.76 -1.80
C HIS A 87 -2.13 19.45 -0.64
N PRO A 88 -0.80 19.29 -0.52
CA PRO A 88 -0.03 19.87 0.58
C PRO A 88 -0.15 21.40 0.71
N ALA A 89 -0.36 22.11 -0.40
CA ALA A 89 -0.60 23.56 -0.38
C ALA A 89 -1.97 23.94 0.22
N GLU A 90 -2.96 23.03 0.15
CA GLU A 90 -4.29 23.21 0.72
C GLU A 90 -4.35 22.76 2.18
N ARG A 91 -3.71 21.62 2.47
CA ARG A 91 -3.64 21.04 3.81
C ARG A 91 -2.25 20.45 4.04
N PRO A 92 -1.32 21.22 4.64
CA PRO A 92 0.00 20.72 4.97
C PRO A 92 -0.08 19.53 5.94
N VAL A 93 0.65 18.47 5.62
CA VAL A 93 0.77 17.28 6.47
C VAL A 93 2.25 16.94 6.59
N GLU A 94 2.75 16.87 7.80
CA GLU A 94 4.09 16.35 8.06
C GLU A 94 4.05 14.83 8.16
N ALA A 95 5.02 14.18 7.54
CA ALA A 95 5.16 12.73 7.66
C ALA A 95 5.60 12.38 9.09
N PRO A 96 5.00 11.33 9.69
CA PRO A 96 5.43 10.88 11.01
C PRO A 96 6.90 10.42 11.01
N ASN A 97 7.52 10.44 12.19
CA ASN A 97 8.88 9.91 12.36
C ASN A 97 9.04 8.49 11.84
N GLY A 98 10.06 8.27 11.04
CA GLY A 98 10.35 6.96 10.42
C GLY A 98 9.66 6.73 9.09
N TYR A 99 8.84 7.68 8.63
CA TYR A 99 8.29 7.71 7.28
C TYR A 99 9.22 8.48 6.35
N ASP A 100 9.26 8.08 5.08
CA ASP A 100 10.08 8.72 4.03
C ASP A 100 9.37 9.89 3.34
N GLY A 101 8.23 10.30 3.85
CA GLY A 101 7.47 11.45 3.37
C GLY A 101 5.99 11.15 3.19
N THR A 102 5.33 12.08 2.51
CA THR A 102 3.92 11.99 2.11
C THR A 102 3.82 11.64 0.64
N TYR A 103 2.68 11.10 0.23
CA TYR A 103 2.35 10.83 -1.16
C TYR A 103 0.96 11.36 -1.50
N TYR A 104 0.87 12.28 -2.44
CA TYR A 104 -0.38 12.80 -2.98
C TYR A 104 -0.66 12.12 -4.33
N PRO A 105 -1.69 11.27 -4.43
CA PRO A 105 -2.00 10.58 -5.69
C PRO A 105 -2.42 11.55 -6.80
N ASN A 106 -1.91 11.35 -8.01
CA ASN A 106 -2.36 12.07 -9.18
C ASN A 106 -3.82 11.74 -9.50
N GLY A 107 -4.59 12.74 -9.98
CA GLY A 107 -5.98 12.56 -10.37
C GLY A 107 -6.99 12.94 -9.30
N LEU A 108 -6.57 13.67 -8.27
CA LEU A 108 -7.44 14.23 -7.23
C LEU A 108 -7.85 15.68 -7.53
N GLU A 109 -7.22 16.29 -8.51
CA GLU A 109 -7.55 17.64 -8.96
C GLU A 109 -9.01 17.70 -9.44
N GLY A 110 -9.77 18.68 -8.95
CA GLY A 110 -11.18 18.84 -9.28
C GLY A 110 -12.15 17.87 -8.58
N VAL A 111 -11.65 16.89 -7.82
CA VAL A 111 -12.50 16.01 -7.02
C VAL A 111 -13.05 16.78 -5.81
N PRO A 112 -14.38 16.82 -5.59
CA PRO A 112 -14.96 17.47 -4.41
C PRO A 112 -14.39 16.90 -3.11
N LYS A 113 -14.12 17.77 -2.13
CA LYS A 113 -13.45 17.40 -0.85
C LYS A 113 -14.06 16.15 -0.18
N ARG A 114 -15.39 16.05 -0.16
CA ARG A 114 -16.11 14.90 0.44
C ARG A 114 -15.82 13.54 -0.21
N PHE A 115 -15.30 13.52 -1.43
CA PHE A 115 -15.02 12.29 -2.17
C PHE A 115 -13.52 12.00 -2.28
N ARG A 116 -12.63 12.91 -1.87
CA ARG A 116 -11.19 12.78 -2.08
C ARG A 116 -10.57 11.58 -1.40
N ILE A 117 -10.97 11.28 -0.16
CA ILE A 117 -10.47 10.11 0.57
C ILE A 117 -10.81 8.82 -0.18
N ALA A 118 -12.07 8.66 -0.57
CA ALA A 118 -12.51 7.47 -1.33
C ALA A 118 -11.82 7.38 -2.69
N LYS A 119 -11.68 8.50 -3.39
CA LYS A 119 -10.99 8.55 -4.68
C LYS A 119 -9.50 8.25 -4.55
N ALA A 120 -8.84 8.80 -3.55
CA ALA A 120 -7.43 8.52 -3.28
C ALA A 120 -7.19 7.04 -3.00
N ASN A 121 -7.98 6.42 -2.12
CA ASN A 121 -7.90 4.98 -1.87
C ASN A 121 -8.06 4.16 -3.16
N ARG A 122 -9.00 4.55 -4.01
CA ARG A 122 -9.23 3.87 -5.27
C ARG A 122 -8.04 4.00 -6.23
N ILE A 123 -7.45 5.19 -6.34
CA ILE A 123 -6.24 5.42 -7.14
C ILE A 123 -5.08 4.57 -6.60
N MET A 124 -4.90 4.50 -5.28
CA MET A 124 -3.86 3.66 -4.68
C MET A 124 -4.04 2.18 -5.02
N ILE A 125 -5.27 1.68 -4.99
CA ILE A 125 -5.58 0.30 -5.42
C ILE A 125 -5.29 0.11 -6.91
N ASP A 126 -5.61 1.11 -7.73
CA ASP A 126 -5.41 1.05 -9.18
C ASP A 126 -3.92 1.05 -9.59
N THR A 127 -3.07 1.67 -8.78
CA THR A 127 -1.66 1.92 -9.10
C THR A 127 -0.68 1.05 -8.32
N SER A 128 -1.13 0.32 -7.30
CA SER A 128 -0.29 -0.59 -6.53
C SER A 128 -0.22 -1.99 -7.15
N ASP A 129 0.88 -2.70 -6.88
CA ASP A 129 1.06 -4.10 -7.27
C ASP A 129 0.42 -5.05 -6.26
N TRP A 130 0.44 -4.65 -4.99
CA TRP A 130 -0.10 -5.41 -3.87
C TRP A 130 -1.05 -4.58 -3.01
N LEU A 131 -2.10 -5.24 -2.51
CA LEU A 131 -2.96 -4.74 -1.44
C LEU A 131 -2.95 -5.73 -0.28
N ILE A 132 -2.59 -5.25 0.91
CA ILE A 132 -2.84 -5.96 2.16
C ILE A 132 -4.07 -5.35 2.81
N ALA A 133 -5.07 -6.17 3.08
CA ALA A 133 -6.32 -5.75 3.68
C ALA A 133 -6.53 -6.39 5.06
N TYR A 134 -7.25 -5.69 5.94
CA TYR A 134 -7.81 -6.22 7.17
C TYR A 134 -9.29 -5.90 7.26
N VAL A 135 -10.10 -6.79 6.71
CA VAL A 135 -11.56 -6.60 6.58
C VAL A 135 -12.27 -7.88 7.03
N TYR A 136 -12.92 -7.81 8.19
CA TYR A 136 -13.60 -8.94 8.81
C TYR A 136 -15.13 -8.78 8.87
N HIS A 137 -15.69 -7.59 8.68
CA HIS A 137 -17.14 -7.39 8.64
C HIS A 137 -17.62 -6.72 7.35
N GLY A 138 -18.92 -6.92 7.01
CA GLY A 138 -19.47 -6.60 5.70
C GLY A 138 -19.92 -5.16 5.46
N ALA A 139 -20.23 -4.42 6.51
CA ALA A 139 -20.87 -3.09 6.39
C ALA A 139 -19.85 -1.95 6.58
N SER A 140 -18.82 -1.88 5.73
CA SER A 140 -17.80 -0.85 5.87
C SER A 140 -17.31 -0.33 4.51
N ASN A 141 -16.69 0.86 4.51
CA ASN A 141 -16.00 1.37 3.32
C ASN A 141 -14.80 0.48 2.93
N SER A 142 -14.10 -0.08 3.92
CA SER A 142 -13.00 -1.01 3.68
C SER A 142 -13.46 -2.25 2.92
N ARG A 143 -14.66 -2.77 3.20
CA ARG A 143 -15.26 -3.88 2.45
C ARG A 143 -15.46 -3.54 0.98
N LYS A 144 -15.99 -2.35 0.67
CA LYS A 144 -16.18 -1.91 -0.72
C LYS A 144 -14.86 -1.81 -1.49
N PHE A 145 -13.80 -1.35 -0.84
CA PHE A 145 -12.47 -1.28 -1.43
C PHE A 145 -11.87 -2.68 -1.62
N LEU A 146 -12.05 -3.59 -0.66
CA LEU A 146 -11.61 -4.97 -0.81
C LEU A 146 -12.31 -5.66 -1.97
N GLU A 147 -13.62 -5.53 -2.10
CA GLU A 147 -14.39 -6.09 -3.23
C GLU A 147 -13.94 -5.52 -4.58
N TYR A 148 -13.62 -4.22 -4.61
CA TYR A 148 -13.05 -3.60 -5.80
C TYR A 148 -11.68 -4.20 -6.15
N ALA A 149 -10.81 -4.34 -5.16
CA ALA A 149 -9.48 -4.92 -5.32
C ALA A 149 -9.54 -6.38 -5.78
N GLU A 150 -10.46 -7.17 -5.22
CA GLU A 150 -10.67 -8.57 -5.63
C GLU A 150 -11.11 -8.68 -7.10
N ARG A 151 -11.92 -7.75 -7.61
CA ARG A 151 -12.26 -7.70 -9.03
C ARG A 151 -11.03 -7.41 -9.90
N ARG A 152 -10.10 -6.57 -9.43
CA ARG A 152 -8.84 -6.30 -10.13
C ARG A 152 -7.90 -7.49 -10.09
N LYS A 153 -7.84 -8.19 -8.96
CA LYS A 153 -7.06 -9.44 -8.79
C LYS A 153 -7.50 -10.50 -9.81
N LYS A 154 -8.82 -10.68 -9.99
CA LYS A 154 -9.38 -11.62 -11.00
C LYS A 154 -8.95 -11.28 -12.43
N LYS A 155 -8.64 -10.01 -12.70
CA LYS A 155 -8.13 -9.54 -14.01
C LYS A 155 -6.60 -9.59 -14.12
N GLY A 156 -5.89 -10.07 -13.08
CA GLY A 156 -4.43 -10.09 -13.04
C GLY A 156 -3.76 -8.72 -12.89
N LEU A 157 -4.48 -7.70 -12.42
CA LEU A 157 -4.00 -6.32 -12.33
C LEU A 157 -3.46 -5.96 -10.94
N LEU A 158 -3.71 -6.78 -9.93
CA LEU A 158 -3.37 -6.54 -8.53
C LEU A 158 -3.28 -7.87 -7.79
N GLN A 159 -2.36 -7.99 -6.86
CA GLN A 159 -2.35 -9.06 -5.86
C GLN A 159 -3.02 -8.56 -4.58
N VAL A 160 -3.83 -9.40 -3.95
CA VAL A 160 -4.60 -9.04 -2.74
C VAL A 160 -4.47 -10.14 -1.70
N GLN A 161 -4.17 -9.74 -0.47
CA GLN A 161 -4.20 -10.62 0.70
C GLN A 161 -5.01 -9.94 1.82
N ASN A 162 -6.10 -10.59 2.24
CA ASN A 162 -6.86 -10.16 3.42
C ASN A 162 -6.37 -10.93 4.64
N ILE A 163 -5.65 -10.27 5.54
CA ILE A 163 -5.07 -10.92 6.73
C ILE A 163 -6.10 -11.30 7.78
N ALA A 164 -7.32 -10.79 7.71
CA ALA A 164 -8.42 -11.22 8.57
C ALA A 164 -8.81 -12.70 8.35
N GLU A 165 -8.45 -13.27 7.21
CA GLU A 165 -8.69 -14.68 6.88
C GLU A 165 -7.63 -15.62 7.47
N ILE A 166 -6.48 -15.07 7.89
CA ILE A 166 -5.39 -15.83 8.50
C ILE A 166 -5.64 -16.04 10.00
N ASP A 167 -6.37 -15.10 10.60
CA ASP A 167 -6.62 -15.02 12.05
C ASP A 167 -7.94 -15.71 12.46
N ALA A 168 -8.60 -16.37 11.49
CA ALA A 168 -9.88 -17.04 11.69
C ALA A 168 -9.71 -18.53 12.07
#